data_3f55afca20bd4babee7dab0abe03db91
#
_entry.id   3f55afca20bd4babee7dab0abe03db91
#
_cell.length_a   1.000
_cell.length_b   1.000
_cell.length_c   1.000
_cell.angle_alpha   90.00
_cell.angle_beta   90.00
_cell.angle_gamma   90.00
#
_symmetry.space_group_name_H-M   'P 1'
#
loop_
_entity.id
_entity.type
_entity.pdbx_description
1 polymer ?
#
loop_
_entity_poly.entity_id
_entity_poly.type
_entity_poly.pdbx_seq_one_letter_code
_entity_poly.pdbx_strand_id
1 'polypeptide(L)'
;MKISILLPYKENFSPLYPGAVSLFINSMNRLSIYKNEITVYGSTNLKEKFSDNYINIELKKSFLKSQTRDYVNKFVELHNNQNTDIIEIHNRPNYIEFLNSLNTKKVLYFHNDPISMVGSKTPFERKELIRNCSKIVFNSEWSKKQFLKKLDKIFHKSEKLEVIHQSINKEKVDIKKKEKLITFVGKLNSAKGYDLFGKSILKILDKHKNWKSTVIGDEPREKLIFKHKNLKVLGFQ
;
A
#
# COMPACT_ATOMS: atom_id res chain seq x y z
N MET A 1 -15.52 -17.85 7.10
CA MET A 1 -15.71 -16.65 6.26
C MET A 1 -14.56 -16.62 5.27
N LYS A 2 -14.85 -16.71 3.98
CA LYS A 2 -13.84 -16.70 2.91
C LYS A 2 -13.59 -15.26 2.43
N ILE A 3 -12.33 -14.90 2.28
CA ILE A 3 -11.91 -13.54 1.94
C ILE A 3 -10.98 -13.58 0.71
N SER A 4 -11.31 -12.79 -0.30
CA SER A 4 -10.45 -12.57 -1.46
C SER A 4 -9.83 -11.18 -1.37
N ILE A 5 -8.51 -11.07 -1.36
CA ILE A 5 -7.79 -9.79 -1.37
C ILE A 5 -7.28 -9.51 -2.78
N LEU A 6 -7.79 -8.45 -3.42
CA LEU A 6 -7.32 -8.02 -4.73
C LEU A 6 -6.26 -6.92 -4.58
N LEU A 7 -5.02 -7.26 -4.89
CA LEU A 7 -3.88 -6.34 -4.84
C LEU A 7 -3.95 -5.25 -5.91
N PRO A 8 -3.30 -4.11 -5.70
CA PRO A 8 -3.03 -3.18 -6.78
C PRO A 8 -2.28 -3.86 -7.93
N TYR A 9 -2.67 -3.56 -9.18
CA TYR A 9 -1.95 -4.04 -10.36
C TYR A 9 -0.45 -3.66 -10.27
N LYS A 10 0.44 -4.60 -10.54
CA LYS A 10 1.91 -4.50 -10.40
C LYS A 10 2.43 -4.38 -8.96
N GLU A 11 1.60 -4.62 -7.95
CA GLU A 11 2.09 -4.75 -6.57
C GLU A 11 2.79 -6.10 -6.41
N ASN A 12 4.04 -6.10 -5.91
CA ASN A 12 4.78 -7.34 -5.68
C ASN A 12 4.39 -7.96 -4.33
N PHE A 13 3.75 -9.13 -4.36
CA PHE A 13 3.44 -9.93 -3.17
C PHE A 13 4.52 -11.00 -2.96
N SER A 14 5.73 -10.54 -2.65
CA SER A 14 6.92 -11.37 -2.54
C SER A 14 7.87 -10.80 -1.48
N PRO A 15 8.67 -11.63 -0.80
CA PRO A 15 9.77 -11.15 0.05
C PRO A 15 10.78 -10.31 -0.72
N LEU A 16 10.91 -10.54 -2.03
CA LEU A 16 11.79 -9.78 -2.90
C LEU A 16 11.07 -8.52 -3.42
N TYR A 17 11.57 -7.36 -3.05
CA TYR A 17 11.06 -6.05 -3.48
C TYR A 17 9.55 -5.85 -3.24
N PRO A 18 9.04 -6.11 -2.03
CA PRO A 18 7.63 -5.94 -1.72
C PRO A 18 7.21 -4.48 -1.78
N GLY A 19 5.95 -4.24 -2.16
CA GLY A 19 5.30 -2.96 -1.91
C GLY A 19 4.81 -2.84 -0.48
N ALA A 20 4.53 -1.61 -0.04
CA ALA A 20 4.03 -1.36 1.32
C ALA A 20 2.68 -2.02 1.61
N VAL A 21 1.80 -2.09 0.60
CA VAL A 21 0.50 -2.77 0.71
C VAL A 21 0.70 -4.27 0.89
N SER A 22 1.61 -4.87 0.14
CA SER A 22 1.93 -6.30 0.25
C SER A 22 2.50 -6.68 1.62
N LEU A 23 3.40 -5.85 2.18
CA LEU A 23 3.92 -6.04 3.53
C LEU A 23 2.82 -5.96 4.58
N PHE A 24 1.93 -4.97 4.45
CA PHE A 24 0.78 -4.82 5.35
C PHE A 24 -0.13 -6.05 5.29
N ILE A 25 -0.53 -6.48 4.10
CA ILE A 25 -1.41 -7.65 3.91
C ILE A 25 -0.75 -8.92 4.44
N ASN A 26 0.52 -9.15 4.14
CA ASN A 26 1.24 -10.31 4.67
C ASN A 26 1.24 -10.33 6.21
N SER A 27 1.52 -9.18 6.84
CA SER A 27 1.52 -9.08 8.30
C SER A 27 0.13 -9.34 8.90
N MET A 28 -0.92 -8.80 8.27
CA MET A 28 -2.31 -9.00 8.73
C MET A 28 -2.76 -10.45 8.54
N ASN A 29 -2.46 -11.05 7.39
CA ASN A 29 -2.84 -12.44 7.10
C ASN A 29 -2.22 -13.41 8.11
N ARG A 30 -0.97 -13.23 8.49
CA ARG A 30 -0.28 -14.10 9.47
C ARG A 30 -0.93 -14.07 10.84
N LEU A 31 -1.54 -12.97 11.24
CA LEU A 31 -2.19 -12.76 12.54
C LEU A 31 -3.69 -13.00 12.51
N SER A 32 -4.29 -13.09 11.32
CA SER A 32 -5.73 -13.26 11.16
C SER A 32 -6.20 -14.63 11.63
N ILE A 33 -7.33 -14.66 12.33
CA ILE A 33 -8.05 -15.93 12.63
C ILE A 33 -8.59 -16.59 11.37
N TYR A 34 -8.73 -15.84 10.27
CA TYR A 34 -9.18 -16.32 8.94
C TYR A 34 -8.03 -16.64 7.98
N LYS A 35 -6.77 -16.74 8.45
CA LYS A 35 -5.58 -16.91 7.60
C LYS A 35 -5.68 -18.02 6.55
N ASN A 36 -6.35 -19.12 6.88
CA ASN A 36 -6.53 -20.26 5.98
C ASN A 36 -7.66 -20.04 4.96
N GLU A 37 -8.51 -19.04 5.17
CA GLU A 37 -9.65 -18.70 4.32
C GLU A 37 -9.38 -17.44 3.46
N ILE A 38 -8.18 -16.88 3.55
CA ILE A 38 -7.76 -15.71 2.78
C ILE A 38 -7.03 -16.18 1.53
N THR A 39 -7.52 -15.75 0.37
CA THR A 39 -6.84 -15.89 -0.92
C THR A 39 -6.41 -14.54 -1.44
N VAL A 40 -5.13 -14.39 -1.80
CA VAL A 40 -4.57 -13.14 -2.33
C VAL A 40 -4.44 -13.24 -3.84
N TYR A 41 -4.99 -12.26 -4.56
CA TYR A 41 -4.92 -12.14 -6.01
C TYR A 41 -4.00 -11.00 -6.42
N GLY A 42 -3.09 -11.23 -7.34
CA GLY A 42 -2.15 -10.22 -7.78
C GLY A 42 -1.52 -10.52 -9.14
N SER A 43 -0.58 -9.70 -9.56
CA SER A 43 0.15 -9.85 -10.83
C SER A 43 1.66 -9.84 -10.60
N THR A 44 2.13 -10.58 -9.60
CA THR A 44 3.54 -10.66 -9.22
C THR A 44 4.28 -11.67 -10.11
N ASN A 45 5.30 -11.21 -10.83
CA ASN A 45 6.13 -12.06 -11.70
C ASN A 45 7.27 -12.78 -10.95
N LEU A 46 7.54 -12.41 -9.70
CA LEU A 46 8.58 -13.05 -8.88
C LEU A 46 8.14 -14.47 -8.49
N LYS A 47 9.10 -15.42 -8.45
CA LYS A 47 8.81 -16.82 -8.17
C LYS A 47 8.30 -17.03 -6.75
N GLU A 48 8.99 -16.45 -5.77
CA GLU A 48 8.64 -16.57 -4.36
C GLU A 48 7.48 -15.63 -3.99
N LYS A 49 6.52 -16.12 -3.24
CA LYS A 49 5.34 -15.39 -2.76
C LYS A 49 5.29 -15.42 -1.23
N PHE A 50 4.63 -14.44 -0.62
CA PHE A 50 4.43 -14.41 0.84
C PHE A 50 3.47 -15.50 1.36
N SER A 51 2.65 -16.09 0.51
CA SER A 51 1.64 -17.07 0.89
C SER A 51 1.40 -18.06 -0.24
N ASP A 52 1.17 -19.33 0.12
CA ASP A 52 0.77 -20.39 -0.82
C ASP A 52 -0.65 -20.14 -1.36
N ASN A 53 -1.51 -19.46 -0.59
CA ASN A 53 -2.85 -19.06 -1.01
C ASN A 53 -2.80 -17.78 -1.89
N TYR A 54 -1.90 -17.75 -2.86
CA TYR A 54 -1.76 -16.66 -3.82
C TYR A 54 -2.13 -17.15 -5.23
N ILE A 55 -2.99 -16.39 -5.89
CA ILE A 55 -3.40 -16.63 -7.28
C ILE A 55 -2.83 -15.52 -8.16
N ASN A 56 -2.02 -15.90 -9.14
CA ASN A 56 -1.46 -14.95 -10.09
C ASN A 56 -2.47 -14.64 -11.19
N ILE A 57 -2.70 -13.34 -11.42
CA ILE A 57 -3.52 -12.83 -12.53
C ILE A 57 -2.60 -12.54 -13.70
N GLU A 58 -2.59 -13.44 -14.67
CA GLU A 58 -1.80 -13.27 -15.89
C GLU A 58 -2.58 -12.43 -16.93
N LEU A 59 -1.95 -11.41 -17.44
CA LEU A 59 -2.48 -10.56 -18.49
C LEU A 59 -1.71 -10.77 -19.79
N LYS A 60 -2.44 -10.96 -20.88
CA LYS A 60 -1.86 -10.87 -22.23
C LYS A 60 -1.53 -9.40 -22.50
N LYS A 61 -0.34 -9.15 -23.04
CA LYS A 61 0.05 -7.79 -23.46
C LYS A 61 -0.93 -7.29 -24.52
N SER A 62 -1.66 -6.24 -24.22
CA SER A 62 -2.54 -5.55 -25.15
C SER A 62 -2.12 -4.08 -25.25
N PHE A 63 -1.98 -3.58 -26.48
CA PHE A 63 -1.61 -2.19 -26.73
C PHE A 63 -2.84 -1.24 -26.75
N LEU A 64 -4.07 -1.79 -26.81
CA LEU A 64 -5.29 -1.03 -27.05
C LEU A 64 -6.24 -0.94 -25.85
N LYS A 65 -5.98 -1.65 -24.76
CA LYS A 65 -6.90 -1.72 -23.61
C LYS A 65 -6.25 -1.21 -22.33
N SER A 66 -7.07 -0.68 -21.41
CA SER A 66 -6.64 -0.32 -20.08
C SER A 66 -6.21 -1.57 -19.30
N GLN A 67 -4.93 -1.72 -19.03
CA GLN A 67 -4.39 -2.85 -18.26
C GLN A 67 -5.05 -3.02 -16.88
N THR A 68 -5.47 -1.91 -16.27
CA THR A 68 -6.21 -1.94 -14.99
C THR A 68 -7.56 -2.61 -15.15
N ARG A 69 -8.32 -2.26 -16.19
CA ARG A 69 -9.63 -2.87 -16.48
C ARG A 69 -9.49 -4.36 -16.79
N ASP A 70 -8.53 -4.72 -17.63
CA ASP A 70 -8.28 -6.12 -17.99
C ASP A 70 -7.89 -6.94 -16.77
N TYR A 71 -7.08 -6.35 -15.86
CA TYR A 71 -6.69 -6.98 -14.60
C TYR A 71 -7.89 -7.29 -13.70
N VAL A 72 -8.78 -6.32 -13.49
CA VAL A 72 -9.97 -6.52 -12.66
C VAL A 72 -10.97 -7.47 -13.32
N ASN A 73 -11.17 -7.38 -14.64
CA ASN A 73 -12.04 -8.29 -15.37
C ASN A 73 -11.52 -9.74 -15.26
N LYS A 74 -10.20 -9.94 -15.36
CA LYS A 74 -9.62 -11.28 -15.18
C LYS A 74 -9.78 -11.79 -13.76
N PHE A 75 -9.68 -10.93 -12.77
CA PHE A 75 -10.03 -11.28 -11.39
C PHE A 75 -11.50 -11.73 -11.30
N VAL A 76 -12.44 -11.01 -11.89
CA VAL A 76 -13.87 -11.36 -11.89
C VAL A 76 -14.09 -12.73 -12.51
N GLU A 77 -13.44 -13.04 -13.63
CA GLU A 77 -13.52 -14.37 -14.27
C GLU A 77 -13.03 -15.48 -13.33
N LEU A 78 -11.89 -15.30 -12.68
CA LEU A 78 -11.31 -16.27 -11.74
C LEU A 78 -12.15 -16.42 -10.47
N HIS A 79 -12.79 -15.33 -10.05
CA HIS A 79 -13.57 -15.26 -8.82
C HIS A 79 -15.00 -15.82 -8.95
N ASN A 80 -15.61 -15.76 -10.15
CA ASN A 80 -16.99 -16.22 -10.39
C ASN A 80 -17.24 -17.66 -9.98
N ASN A 81 -16.21 -18.48 -9.95
CA ASN A 81 -16.29 -19.89 -9.56
C ASN A 81 -15.97 -20.12 -8.06
N GLN A 82 -15.78 -19.05 -7.29
CA GLN A 82 -15.41 -19.14 -5.88
C GLN A 82 -16.51 -18.57 -4.99
N ASN A 83 -16.88 -19.34 -3.97
CA ASN A 83 -17.81 -18.88 -2.94
C ASN A 83 -17.04 -18.04 -1.93
N THR A 84 -16.98 -16.71 -2.13
CA THR A 84 -16.28 -15.76 -1.29
C THR A 84 -17.27 -14.79 -0.64
N ASP A 85 -17.12 -14.55 0.66
CA ASP A 85 -17.99 -13.64 1.43
C ASP A 85 -17.60 -12.19 1.26
N ILE A 86 -16.29 -11.91 1.15
CA ILE A 86 -15.74 -10.55 1.11
C ILE A 86 -14.63 -10.45 0.05
N ILE A 87 -14.67 -9.35 -0.72
CA ILE A 87 -13.56 -8.89 -1.54
C ILE A 87 -12.96 -7.66 -0.87
N GLU A 88 -11.67 -7.74 -0.52
CA GLU A 88 -10.92 -6.63 0.03
C GLU A 88 -10.03 -6.00 -1.04
N ILE A 89 -10.07 -4.66 -1.17
CA ILE A 89 -9.35 -3.87 -2.18
C ILE A 89 -8.50 -2.81 -1.48
N HIS A 90 -7.24 -2.67 -1.86
CA HIS A 90 -6.32 -1.70 -1.26
C HIS A 90 -5.90 -0.62 -2.26
N ASN A 91 -6.10 0.67 -1.88
CA ASN A 91 -5.65 1.84 -2.65
C ASN A 91 -6.08 1.88 -4.12
N ARG A 92 -7.17 1.21 -4.48
CA ARG A 92 -7.67 1.18 -5.86
C ARG A 92 -9.18 1.37 -5.91
N PRO A 93 -9.69 2.57 -5.54
CA PRO A 93 -11.13 2.83 -5.54
C PRO A 93 -11.79 2.64 -6.90
N ASN A 94 -11.06 2.88 -7.99
CA ASN A 94 -11.54 2.65 -9.36
C ASN A 94 -11.77 1.17 -9.72
N TYR A 95 -11.37 0.20 -8.88
CA TYR A 95 -11.70 -1.21 -9.11
C TYR A 95 -13.17 -1.51 -8.78
N ILE A 96 -13.76 -0.75 -7.86
CA ILE A 96 -15.12 -0.99 -7.36
C ILE A 96 -16.15 -1.01 -8.49
N GLU A 97 -16.04 -0.11 -9.48
CA GLU A 97 -16.98 -0.06 -10.61
C GLU A 97 -16.99 -1.36 -11.43
N PHE A 98 -15.83 -1.99 -11.62
CA PHE A 98 -15.70 -3.25 -12.38
C PHE A 98 -16.13 -4.47 -11.57
N LEU A 99 -16.21 -4.35 -10.25
CA LEU A 99 -16.65 -5.42 -9.33
C LEU A 99 -18.17 -5.39 -9.05
N ASN A 100 -18.92 -4.46 -9.63
CA ASN A 100 -20.35 -4.32 -9.37
C ASN A 100 -21.19 -5.50 -9.87
N SER A 101 -20.69 -6.27 -10.85
CA SER A 101 -21.32 -7.50 -11.31
C SER A 101 -21.30 -8.63 -10.27
N LEU A 102 -20.40 -8.55 -9.26
CA LEU A 102 -20.28 -9.53 -8.20
C LEU A 102 -21.18 -9.15 -7.02
N ASN A 103 -22.05 -10.07 -6.61
CA ASN A 103 -22.90 -9.91 -5.40
C ASN A 103 -22.14 -10.23 -4.11
N THR A 104 -20.85 -9.93 -4.05
CA THR A 104 -19.97 -10.15 -2.90
C THR A 104 -19.75 -8.83 -2.17
N LYS A 105 -19.68 -8.85 -0.84
CA LYS A 105 -19.39 -7.66 -0.02
C LYS A 105 -18.02 -7.11 -0.38
N LYS A 106 -17.91 -5.80 -0.59
CA LYS A 106 -16.67 -5.12 -0.96
C LYS A 106 -16.18 -4.25 0.20
N VAL A 107 -14.92 -4.43 0.58
CA VAL A 107 -14.23 -3.60 1.56
C VAL A 107 -13.09 -2.87 0.86
N LEU A 108 -13.09 -1.54 0.93
CA LEU A 108 -12.04 -0.71 0.33
C LEU A 108 -11.17 -0.10 1.41
N TYR A 109 -9.87 -0.34 1.35
CA TYR A 109 -8.89 0.18 2.29
C TYR A 109 -8.04 1.29 1.68
N PHE A 110 -8.04 2.48 2.27
CA PHE A 110 -7.18 3.60 1.90
C PHE A 110 -5.94 3.67 2.80
N HIS A 111 -4.77 3.50 2.19
CA HIS A 111 -3.47 3.68 2.83
C HIS A 111 -2.88 5.07 2.58
N ASN A 112 -3.34 5.77 1.55
CA ASN A 112 -2.89 7.10 1.13
C ASN A 112 -4.06 8.09 1.09
N ASP A 113 -3.78 9.32 0.64
CA ASP A 113 -4.80 10.36 0.47
C ASP A 113 -5.89 9.94 -0.54
N PRO A 114 -7.15 9.76 -0.08
CA PRO A 114 -8.24 9.33 -0.96
C PRO A 114 -8.50 10.26 -2.14
N ILE A 115 -8.37 11.58 -1.96
CA ILE A 115 -8.67 12.55 -3.03
C ILE A 115 -7.59 12.64 -4.11
N SER A 116 -6.45 11.99 -3.90
CA SER A 116 -5.38 11.88 -4.90
C SER A 116 -5.57 10.70 -5.87
N MET A 117 -6.49 9.78 -5.59
CA MET A 117 -6.64 8.52 -6.31
C MET A 117 -7.72 8.58 -7.38
N VAL A 118 -7.48 7.95 -8.52
CA VAL A 118 -8.49 7.73 -9.57
C VAL A 118 -9.63 6.88 -9.00
N GLY A 119 -10.87 7.35 -9.19
CA GLY A 119 -12.08 6.71 -8.65
C GLY A 119 -12.51 7.24 -7.27
N SER A 120 -11.80 8.26 -6.72
CA SER A 120 -12.20 8.93 -5.47
C SER A 120 -11.85 10.43 -5.41
N LYS A 121 -11.44 11.03 -6.53
CA LYS A 121 -11.06 12.45 -6.61
C LYS A 121 -12.24 13.38 -6.38
N THR A 122 -13.37 13.09 -7.01
CA THR A 122 -14.56 13.92 -6.96
C THR A 122 -15.52 13.52 -5.83
N PRO A 123 -16.35 14.44 -5.34
CA PRO A 123 -17.42 14.09 -4.39
C PRO A 123 -18.37 13.03 -4.93
N PHE A 124 -18.68 13.06 -6.24
CA PHE A 124 -19.54 12.08 -6.89
C PHE A 124 -18.95 10.67 -6.78
N GLU A 125 -17.67 10.47 -7.19
CA GLU A 125 -16.99 9.18 -7.08
C GLU A 125 -17.01 8.64 -5.64
N ARG A 126 -16.77 9.50 -4.66
CA ARG A 126 -16.78 9.07 -3.24
C ARG A 126 -18.19 8.70 -2.74
N LYS A 127 -19.25 9.38 -3.21
CA LYS A 127 -20.64 8.96 -2.92
C LYS A 127 -20.92 7.58 -3.50
N GLU A 128 -20.47 7.31 -4.74
CA GLU A 128 -20.61 5.99 -5.35
C GLU A 128 -19.85 4.90 -4.59
N LEU A 129 -18.65 5.19 -4.09
CA LEU A 129 -17.91 4.26 -3.22
C LEU A 129 -18.69 3.93 -1.93
N ILE A 130 -19.30 4.93 -1.27
CA ILE A 130 -20.12 4.68 -0.07
C ILE A 130 -21.33 3.81 -0.41
N ARG A 131 -21.94 3.96 -1.59
CA ARG A 131 -23.07 3.14 -2.03
C ARG A 131 -22.65 1.69 -2.27
N ASN A 132 -21.56 1.49 -3.01
CA ASN A 132 -21.15 0.20 -3.55
C ASN A 132 -20.24 -0.62 -2.61
N CYS A 133 -19.64 -0.02 -1.59
CA CYS A 133 -18.85 -0.73 -0.59
C CYS A 133 -19.69 -1.07 0.64
N SER A 134 -19.42 -2.22 1.25
CA SER A 134 -19.94 -2.59 2.57
C SER A 134 -19.21 -1.87 3.68
N LYS A 135 -17.89 -1.68 3.53
CA LYS A 135 -17.05 -0.87 4.42
C LYS A 135 -15.98 -0.13 3.60
N ILE A 136 -15.61 1.05 4.08
CA ILE A 136 -14.45 1.82 3.61
C ILE A 136 -13.58 2.10 4.82
N VAL A 137 -12.36 1.60 4.77
CA VAL A 137 -11.39 1.68 5.87
C VAL A 137 -10.32 2.71 5.56
N PHE A 138 -9.99 3.52 6.53
CA PHE A 138 -8.94 4.53 6.45
C PHE A 138 -7.85 4.23 7.48
N ASN A 139 -6.60 4.47 7.12
CA ASN A 139 -5.46 4.29 8.01
C ASN A 139 -5.33 5.40 9.07
N SER A 140 -6.11 6.49 8.98
CA SER A 140 -6.07 7.61 9.91
C SER A 140 -7.33 8.46 9.85
N GLU A 141 -7.61 9.23 10.91
CA GLU A 141 -8.66 10.25 10.92
C GLU A 141 -8.43 11.32 9.86
N TRP A 142 -7.17 11.63 9.56
CA TRP A 142 -6.85 12.59 8.50
C TRP A 142 -7.33 12.09 7.13
N SER A 143 -7.05 10.83 6.76
CA SER A 143 -7.47 10.26 5.48
C SER A 143 -9.00 10.16 5.39
N LYS A 144 -9.70 9.78 6.48
CA LYS A 144 -11.16 9.84 6.55
C LYS A 144 -11.69 11.25 6.34
N LYS A 145 -11.09 12.26 6.99
CA LYS A 145 -11.45 13.67 6.81
C LYS A 145 -11.22 14.16 5.38
N GLN A 146 -10.12 13.73 4.71
CA GLN A 146 -9.90 14.05 3.29
C GLN A 146 -11.00 13.44 2.40
N PHE A 147 -11.35 12.17 2.63
CA PHE A 147 -12.42 11.50 1.89
C PHE A 147 -13.77 12.23 2.01
N LEU A 148 -14.08 12.77 3.17
CA LEU A 148 -15.33 13.47 3.46
C LEU A 148 -15.36 14.92 2.95
N LYS A 149 -14.27 15.49 2.47
CA LYS A 149 -14.25 16.86 1.95
C LYS A 149 -15.29 17.06 0.86
N LYS A 150 -16.10 18.13 0.98
CA LYS A 150 -17.17 18.50 0.04
C LYS A 150 -18.27 17.43 -0.11
N LEU A 151 -18.41 16.49 0.84
CA LEU A 151 -19.57 15.63 0.96
C LEU A 151 -20.60 16.22 1.93
N ASP A 152 -21.87 15.92 1.67
CA ASP A 152 -22.97 16.35 2.54
C ASP A 152 -22.85 15.71 3.93
N LYS A 153 -23.32 16.41 4.97
CA LYS A 153 -23.22 15.97 6.37
C LYS A 153 -23.80 14.57 6.65
N ILE A 154 -24.78 14.13 5.86
CA ILE A 154 -25.36 12.79 5.98
C ILE A 154 -24.33 11.68 5.76
N PHE A 155 -23.36 11.87 4.85
CA PHE A 155 -22.32 10.89 4.60
C PHE A 155 -21.29 10.81 5.72
N HIS A 156 -21.13 11.87 6.53
CA HIS A 156 -20.22 11.89 7.68
C HIS A 156 -20.64 10.93 8.79
N LYS A 157 -21.96 10.60 8.84
CA LYS A 157 -22.55 9.68 9.83
C LYS A 157 -22.64 8.25 9.31
N SER A 158 -22.09 7.96 8.14
CA SER A 158 -22.18 6.61 7.56
C SER A 158 -21.38 5.61 8.40
N GLU A 159 -22.04 4.58 8.90
CA GLU A 159 -21.42 3.45 9.62
C GLU A 159 -20.48 2.61 8.74
N LYS A 160 -20.48 2.85 7.43
CA LYS A 160 -19.56 2.19 6.50
C LYS A 160 -18.15 2.75 6.56
N LEU A 161 -17.94 3.94 7.14
CA LEU A 161 -16.65 4.65 7.16
C LEU A 161 -15.94 4.41 8.51
N GLU A 162 -14.83 3.68 8.46
CA GLU A 162 -14.12 3.23 9.65
C GLU A 162 -12.65 3.63 9.61
N VAL A 163 -12.08 3.96 10.77
CA VAL A 163 -10.63 4.20 10.88
C VAL A 163 -10.00 3.04 11.62
N ILE A 164 -9.07 2.36 10.96
CA ILE A 164 -8.25 1.29 11.55
C ILE A 164 -6.79 1.69 11.36
N HIS A 165 -6.14 2.05 12.45
CA HIS A 165 -4.72 2.41 12.43
C HIS A 165 -3.85 1.21 12.08
N GLN A 166 -2.88 1.44 11.21
CA GLN A 166 -1.87 0.41 10.91
C GLN A 166 -0.98 0.19 12.13
N SER A 167 -0.67 -1.06 12.40
CA SER A 167 0.22 -1.47 13.48
C SER A 167 1.40 -2.27 12.94
N ILE A 168 2.44 -2.35 13.74
CA ILE A 168 3.60 -3.21 13.52
C ILE A 168 3.87 -4.02 14.80
N ASN A 169 4.60 -5.10 14.67
CA ASN A 169 5.06 -5.86 15.83
C ASN A 169 5.97 -4.99 16.69
N LYS A 170 5.78 -5.08 18.00
CA LYS A 170 6.63 -4.39 18.96
C LYS A 170 7.99 -5.09 19.05
N GLU A 171 9.04 -4.37 18.70
CA GLU A 171 10.41 -4.83 18.89
C GLU A 171 10.97 -4.36 20.25
N LYS A 172 11.75 -5.21 20.89
CA LYS A 172 12.47 -4.83 22.11
C LYS A 172 13.72 -4.06 21.71
N VAL A 173 13.71 -2.76 21.92
CA VAL A 173 14.84 -1.87 21.64
C VAL A 173 15.47 -1.38 22.94
N ASP A 174 16.77 -1.59 23.10
CA ASP A 174 17.52 -0.99 24.20
C ASP A 174 17.91 0.46 23.86
N ILE A 175 17.08 1.40 24.30
CA ILE A 175 17.28 2.83 24.05
C ILE A 175 18.53 3.42 24.73
N LYS A 176 19.14 2.70 25.67
CA LYS A 176 20.39 3.14 26.35
C LYS A 176 21.62 2.94 25.45
N LYS A 177 21.55 2.08 24.43
CA LYS A 177 22.64 1.79 23.48
C LYS A 177 22.56 2.63 22.21
N LYS A 178 22.22 3.91 22.32
CA LYS A 178 22.19 4.81 21.17
C LYS A 178 23.59 5.22 20.74
N GLU A 179 23.84 5.17 19.43
CA GLU A 179 25.05 5.68 18.81
C GLU A 179 24.79 7.09 18.23
N LYS A 180 25.87 7.84 17.93
CA LYS A 180 25.80 9.10 17.17
C LYS A 180 25.57 8.80 15.69
N LEU A 181 24.41 8.25 15.39
CA LEU A 181 24.01 7.78 14.06
C LEU A 181 22.68 8.40 13.63
N ILE A 182 22.66 8.99 12.42
CA ILE A 182 21.45 9.49 11.78
C ILE A 182 21.15 8.58 10.61
N THR A 183 19.94 7.98 10.59
CA THR A 183 19.56 7.02 9.55
C THR A 183 18.40 7.56 8.71
N PHE A 184 18.52 7.44 7.39
CA PHE A 184 17.42 7.61 6.44
C PHE A 184 16.96 6.22 5.96
N VAL A 185 15.65 5.98 5.98
CA VAL A 185 15.06 4.74 5.45
C VAL A 185 13.95 5.08 4.47
N GLY A 186 14.08 4.65 3.23
CA GLY A 186 13.06 4.88 2.20
C GLY A 186 13.61 4.91 0.79
N LYS A 187 12.73 5.10 -0.20
CA LYS A 187 13.15 5.32 -1.59
C LYS A 187 14.02 6.56 -1.69
N LEU A 188 15.13 6.46 -2.42
CA LEU A 188 16.13 7.52 -2.56
C LEU A 188 15.70 8.57 -3.59
N ASN A 189 14.52 9.16 -3.39
CA ASN A 189 13.93 10.15 -4.29
C ASN A 189 13.41 11.38 -3.56
N SER A 190 13.14 12.45 -4.31
CA SER A 190 12.64 13.73 -3.80
C SER A 190 11.26 13.61 -3.16
N ALA A 191 10.40 12.68 -3.63
CA ALA A 191 9.09 12.45 -3.03
C ALA A 191 9.16 11.91 -1.59
N LYS A 192 10.29 11.31 -1.20
CA LYS A 192 10.60 10.86 0.17
C LYS A 192 11.50 11.82 0.93
N GLY A 193 11.84 12.96 0.33
CA GLY A 193 12.69 13.97 0.95
C GLY A 193 14.17 13.60 1.00
N TYR A 194 14.63 12.65 0.17
CA TYR A 194 16.04 12.24 0.16
C TYR A 194 16.97 13.37 -0.31
N ASP A 195 16.51 14.25 -1.19
CA ASP A 195 17.21 15.46 -1.62
C ASP A 195 17.44 16.45 -0.45
N LEU A 196 16.41 16.65 0.39
CA LEU A 196 16.51 17.49 1.59
C LEU A 196 17.40 16.84 2.65
N PHE A 197 17.21 15.55 2.88
CA PHE A 197 18.05 14.78 3.79
C PHE A 197 19.52 14.88 3.39
N GLY A 198 19.84 14.62 2.12
CA GLY A 198 21.21 14.66 1.61
C GLY A 198 21.90 15.99 1.83
N LYS A 199 21.24 17.09 1.47
CA LYS A 199 21.76 18.45 1.69
C LYS A 199 21.99 18.77 3.18
N SER A 200 21.08 18.32 4.04
CA SER A 200 21.14 18.56 5.49
C SER A 200 22.20 17.70 6.15
N ILE A 201 22.28 16.41 5.81
CA ILE A 201 23.21 15.49 6.45
C ILE A 201 24.67 15.84 6.16
N LEU A 202 24.98 16.29 4.95
CA LEU A 202 26.36 16.73 4.64
C LEU A 202 26.80 17.86 5.56
N LYS A 203 25.95 18.89 5.76
CA LYS A 203 26.24 20.01 6.68
C LYS A 203 26.41 19.53 8.12
N ILE A 204 25.60 18.58 8.56
CA ILE A 204 25.67 18.03 9.91
C ILE A 204 26.99 17.26 10.11
N LEU A 205 27.36 16.39 9.17
CA LEU A 205 28.56 15.58 9.24
C LEU A 205 29.84 16.42 9.11
N ASP A 206 29.80 17.55 8.39
CA ASP A 206 30.89 18.51 8.32
C ASP A 206 31.12 19.22 9.65
N LYS A 207 30.05 19.60 10.32
CA LYS A 207 30.09 20.28 11.62
C LYS A 207 30.40 19.32 12.78
N HIS A 208 29.85 18.09 12.72
CA HIS A 208 29.92 17.10 13.80
C HIS A 208 30.68 15.86 13.35
N LYS A 209 32.00 15.90 13.37
CA LYS A 209 32.92 14.88 12.82
C LYS A 209 32.79 13.49 13.49
N ASN A 210 32.25 13.41 14.70
CA ASN A 210 32.02 12.17 15.44
C ASN A 210 30.63 11.52 15.19
N TRP A 211 29.79 12.16 14.32
CA TRP A 211 28.53 11.58 13.86
C TRP A 211 28.73 10.77 12.58
N LYS A 212 27.89 9.76 12.41
CA LYS A 212 27.79 8.93 11.22
C LYS A 212 26.39 9.01 10.64
N SER A 213 26.23 8.67 9.38
CA SER A 213 24.93 8.51 8.76
C SER A 213 24.87 7.24 7.95
N THR A 214 23.71 6.58 8.00
CA THR A 214 23.39 5.41 7.17
C THR A 214 22.13 5.69 6.38
N VAL A 215 22.14 5.30 5.11
CA VAL A 215 21.01 5.39 4.19
C VAL A 215 20.62 3.99 3.76
N ILE A 216 19.35 3.63 3.97
CA ILE A 216 18.79 2.34 3.60
C ILE A 216 17.66 2.58 2.60
N GLY A 217 17.77 1.98 1.43
CA GLY A 217 16.80 2.11 0.35
C GLY A 217 17.44 2.24 -1.01
N ASP A 218 16.60 2.24 -2.03
CA ASP A 218 17.03 2.36 -3.43
C ASP A 218 15.98 3.12 -4.26
N GLU A 219 16.40 3.72 -5.33
CA GLU A 219 15.54 4.27 -6.39
C GLU A 219 16.35 4.40 -7.68
N PRO A 220 16.36 3.35 -8.51
CA PRO A 220 17.20 3.32 -9.72
C PRO A 220 16.81 4.36 -10.78
N ARG A 221 15.61 4.94 -10.68
CA ARG A 221 15.11 5.97 -11.63
C ARG A 221 15.57 7.38 -11.30
N GLU A 222 15.94 7.66 -10.03
CA GLU A 222 16.49 8.94 -9.60
C GLU A 222 17.93 8.77 -9.12
N LYS A 223 18.87 9.51 -9.70
CA LYS A 223 20.29 9.43 -9.36
C LYS A 223 20.70 10.56 -8.41
N LEU A 224 20.06 10.61 -7.22
CA LEU A 224 20.49 11.53 -6.18
C LEU A 224 21.66 10.91 -5.42
N ILE A 225 22.86 11.48 -5.59
CA ILE A 225 24.09 10.97 -5.00
C ILE A 225 24.66 11.99 -4.03
N PHE A 226 24.82 11.60 -2.77
CA PHE A 226 25.50 12.37 -1.74
C PHE A 226 26.71 11.56 -1.24
N LYS A 227 27.86 12.21 -1.09
CA LYS A 227 29.11 11.57 -0.67
C LYS A 227 29.71 12.29 0.52
N HIS A 228 30.06 11.55 1.56
CA HIS A 228 30.82 12.02 2.71
C HIS A 228 31.50 10.82 3.38
N LYS A 229 32.69 11.01 3.99
CA LYS A 229 33.43 9.91 4.63
C LYS A 229 32.66 9.19 5.75
N ASN A 230 31.76 9.90 6.43
CA ASN A 230 30.91 9.37 7.49
C ASN A 230 29.47 9.03 7.03
N LEU A 231 29.18 9.03 5.72
CA LEU A 231 27.91 8.66 5.14
C LEU A 231 28.05 7.32 4.41
N LYS A 232 27.23 6.33 4.78
CA LYS A 232 27.17 5.02 4.13
C LYS A 232 25.80 4.80 3.51
N VAL A 233 25.74 4.45 2.23
CA VAL A 233 24.52 4.03 1.53
C VAL A 233 24.55 2.52 1.37
N LEU A 234 23.53 1.84 1.92
CA LEU A 234 23.45 0.37 1.96
C LEU A 234 22.66 -0.23 0.80
N GLY A 235 21.90 0.61 0.08
CA GLY A 235 20.95 0.11 -0.93
C GLY A 235 19.70 -0.50 -0.29
N PHE A 236 18.98 -1.31 -1.06
CA PHE A 236 17.83 -2.08 -0.57
C PHE A 236 18.30 -3.17 0.40
N GLN A 237 17.61 -3.30 1.54
CA GLN A 237 17.84 -4.30 2.58
C GLN A 237 16.56 -5.09 2.85
#